data_0fe12f030f408e761d7302029356e11c
#
_entry.id   0fe12f030f408e761d7302029356e11c
#
_cell.length_a   1.000
_cell.length_b   1.000
_cell.length_c   1.000
_cell.angle_alpha   90.00
_cell.angle_beta   90.00
_cell.angle_gamma   90.00
#
_symmetry.space_group_name_H-M   'P 1'
#
loop_
_entity.id
_entity.type
_entity.pdbx_description
1 polymer ?
#
loop_
_entity_poly.entity_id
_entity_poly.type
_entity_poly.pdbx_seq_one_letter_code
_entity_poly.pdbx_strand_id
1 'polypeptide(L)'
;ALIDVLAQHEGPVILAGDLNTWSKERQAMVDQFTALYGLSPVAFNPDLRTTAFGQPLDHIYVRGLHAVESKVVQVATSDHNPLLVKLAFN
;
A
#
# COMPACT_ATOMS: atom_id res chain seq x y z
N ALA A 1 15.37 -6.77 10.30
CA ALA A 1 14.10 -7.13 9.64
C ALA A 1 13.15 -5.94 9.63
N LEU A 2 12.17 -5.97 8.74
CA LEU A 2 11.19 -4.87 8.59
C LEU A 2 10.46 -4.56 9.91
N ILE A 3 10.10 -5.59 10.66
CA ILE A 3 9.43 -5.44 11.96
C ILE A 3 10.27 -4.61 12.93
N ASP A 4 11.57 -4.88 13.02
CA ASP A 4 12.46 -4.14 13.90
C ASP A 4 12.58 -2.67 13.49
N VAL A 5 12.66 -2.42 12.18
CA VAL A 5 12.71 -1.05 11.65
C VAL A 5 11.44 -0.29 12.00
N LEU A 6 10.27 -0.89 11.78
CA LEU A 6 8.99 -0.25 12.06
C LEU A 6 8.76 0.00 13.55
N ALA A 7 9.20 -0.95 14.41
CA ALA A 7 9.04 -0.84 15.85
C ALA A 7 9.91 0.27 16.46
N GLN A 8 11.08 0.54 15.86
CA GLN A 8 12.05 1.50 16.38
C GLN A 8 11.99 2.87 15.70
N HIS A 9 11.40 2.95 14.51
CA HIS A 9 11.36 4.19 13.75
C HIS A 9 10.35 5.16 14.33
N GLU A 10 10.81 6.37 14.63
CA GLU A 10 9.98 7.50 15.02
C GLU A 10 9.87 8.44 13.81
N GLY A 11 8.65 8.78 13.43
CA GLY A 11 8.41 9.68 12.32
C GLY A 11 7.64 9.03 11.17
N PRO A 12 7.49 9.76 10.05
CA PRO A 12 6.68 9.29 8.93
C PRO A 12 7.25 8.03 8.28
N VAL A 13 6.34 7.14 7.87
CA VAL A 13 6.67 5.88 7.21
C VAL A 13 5.82 5.70 5.96
N ILE A 14 6.45 5.23 4.91
CA ILE A 14 5.78 4.77 3.69
C ILE A 14 6.21 3.31 3.46
N LEU A 15 5.23 2.41 3.38
CA LEU A 15 5.43 1.03 2.96
C LEU A 15 4.73 0.84 1.62
N ALA A 16 5.48 0.55 0.57
CA ALA A 16 4.92 0.45 -0.77
C ALA A 16 5.51 -0.73 -1.53
N GLY A 17 4.71 -1.35 -2.37
CA GLY A 17 5.15 -2.38 -3.29
C GLY A 17 4.13 -3.48 -3.50
N ASP A 18 4.56 -4.54 -4.20
CA ASP A 18 3.81 -5.77 -4.37
C ASP A 18 3.96 -6.62 -3.11
N LEU A 19 2.87 -6.79 -2.37
CA LEU A 19 2.85 -7.54 -1.12
C LEU A 19 2.30 -8.96 -1.31
N ASN A 20 2.14 -9.40 -2.56
CA ASN A 20 1.66 -10.74 -2.90
C ASN A 20 0.29 -11.08 -2.28
N THR A 21 -0.60 -10.10 -2.22
CA THR A 21 -1.93 -10.24 -1.60
C THR A 21 -2.97 -10.80 -2.57
N TRP A 22 -2.65 -11.93 -3.22
CA TRP A 22 -3.51 -12.55 -4.23
C TRP A 22 -4.66 -13.37 -3.64
N SER A 23 -4.74 -13.50 -2.32
CA SER A 23 -5.85 -14.16 -1.65
C SER A 23 -6.36 -13.31 -0.49
N LYS A 24 -7.60 -13.56 -0.07
CA LYS A 24 -8.18 -12.88 1.08
C LYS A 24 -7.39 -13.14 2.36
N GLU A 25 -6.83 -14.35 2.50
CA GLU A 25 -6.02 -14.73 3.66
C GLU A 25 -4.73 -13.92 3.71
N ARG A 26 -4.04 -13.77 2.58
CA ARG A 26 -2.82 -12.97 2.50
C ARG A 26 -3.11 -11.50 2.76
N GLN A 27 -4.20 -10.99 2.21
CA GLN A 27 -4.63 -9.61 2.47
C GLN A 27 -4.93 -9.40 3.95
N ALA A 28 -5.61 -10.34 4.60
CA ALA A 28 -5.90 -10.25 6.03
C ALA A 28 -4.63 -10.23 6.88
N MET A 29 -3.61 -11.00 6.52
CA MET A 29 -2.32 -10.99 7.21
C MET A 29 -1.65 -9.62 7.11
N VAL A 30 -1.65 -9.02 5.92
CA VAL A 30 -1.11 -7.67 5.71
C VAL A 30 -1.91 -6.64 6.48
N ASP A 31 -3.24 -6.73 6.48
CA ASP A 31 -4.11 -5.83 7.23
C ASP A 31 -3.82 -5.86 8.73
N GLN A 32 -3.63 -7.06 9.29
CA GLN A 32 -3.28 -7.22 10.71
C GLN A 32 -1.91 -6.62 11.02
N PHE A 33 -0.92 -6.90 10.18
CA PHE A 33 0.43 -6.38 10.34
C PHE A 33 0.45 -4.86 10.28
N THR A 34 -0.17 -4.28 9.26
CA THR A 34 -0.17 -2.83 9.08
C THR A 34 -0.94 -2.12 10.17
N ALA A 35 -2.07 -2.67 10.62
CA ALA A 35 -2.84 -2.12 11.72
C ALA A 35 -2.04 -2.13 13.03
N LEU A 36 -1.31 -3.21 13.29
CA LEU A 36 -0.48 -3.34 14.50
C LEU A 36 0.57 -2.23 14.60
N TYR A 37 1.15 -1.82 13.49
CA TYR A 37 2.18 -0.78 13.44
C TYR A 37 1.62 0.60 13.08
N GLY A 38 0.30 0.78 13.09
CA GLY A 38 -0.33 2.07 12.86
C GLY A 38 -0.25 2.57 11.42
N LEU A 39 -0.02 1.66 10.47
CA LEU A 39 0.01 1.97 9.04
C LEU A 39 -1.40 1.95 8.45
N SER A 40 -1.73 2.98 7.67
CA SER A 40 -3.02 3.10 7.02
C SER A 40 -2.90 2.92 5.51
N PRO A 41 -3.82 2.17 4.88
CA PRO A 41 -3.78 1.99 3.43
C PRO A 41 -4.20 3.27 2.70
N VAL A 42 -3.52 3.55 1.58
CA VAL A 42 -3.95 4.59 0.65
C VAL A 42 -5.02 4.00 -0.26
N ALA A 43 -6.15 4.67 -0.36
CA ALA A 43 -7.24 4.27 -1.24
C ALA A 43 -7.07 4.85 -2.64
N PHE A 44 -7.50 4.09 -3.64
CA PHE A 44 -7.50 4.51 -5.05
C PHE A 44 -8.92 4.44 -5.60
N ASN A 45 -9.37 5.52 -6.23
CA ASN A 45 -10.72 5.59 -6.79
C ASN A 45 -10.69 6.34 -8.15
N PRO A 46 -10.93 5.65 -9.28
CA PRO A 46 -11.21 4.22 -9.37
C PRO A 46 -9.98 3.35 -9.02
N ASP A 47 -10.25 2.19 -8.46
CA ASP A 47 -9.17 1.26 -8.10
C ASP A 47 -8.85 0.35 -9.30
N LEU A 48 -7.87 0.80 -10.08
CA LEU A 48 -7.39 0.10 -11.28
C LEU A 48 -6.07 -0.61 -11.03
N ARG A 49 -5.73 -0.86 -9.77
CA ARG A 49 -4.52 -1.60 -9.41
C ARG A 49 -4.52 -2.98 -10.05
N THR A 50 -3.32 -3.45 -10.42
CA THR A 50 -3.14 -4.78 -10.95
C THR A 50 -3.63 -5.83 -9.95
N THR A 51 -4.41 -6.79 -10.44
CA THR A 51 -5.00 -7.83 -9.58
C THR A 51 -4.53 -9.21 -10.01
N ALA A 52 -4.53 -10.13 -9.04
CA ALA A 52 -4.46 -11.55 -9.29
C ALA A 52 -5.58 -12.22 -8.50
N PHE A 53 -6.32 -13.12 -9.16
CA PHE A 53 -7.49 -13.79 -8.56
C PHE A 53 -8.51 -12.80 -7.97
N GLY A 54 -8.65 -11.62 -8.60
CA GLY A 54 -9.56 -10.58 -8.16
C GLY A 54 -9.07 -9.72 -7.00
N GLN A 55 -7.84 -9.93 -6.52
CA GLN A 55 -7.28 -9.18 -5.39
C GLN A 55 -6.15 -8.26 -5.86
N PRO A 56 -6.12 -6.99 -5.41
CA PRO A 56 -5.00 -6.10 -5.71
C PRO A 56 -3.70 -6.63 -5.12
N LEU A 57 -2.61 -6.48 -5.87
CA LEU A 57 -1.27 -6.91 -5.47
C LEU A 57 -0.42 -5.79 -4.90
N ASP A 58 -0.58 -4.59 -5.45
CA ASP A 58 0.24 -3.43 -5.11
C ASP A 58 -0.45 -2.55 -4.09
N HIS A 59 0.29 -2.11 -3.09
CA HIS A 59 -0.23 -1.35 -1.98
C HIS A 59 0.70 -0.22 -1.60
N ILE A 60 0.10 0.84 -1.04
CA ILE A 60 0.83 1.90 -0.35
C ILE A 60 0.18 2.08 1.00
N TYR A 61 0.97 1.95 2.06
CA TYR A 61 0.56 2.20 3.44
C TYR A 61 1.38 3.33 4.01
N VAL A 62 0.78 4.16 4.84
CA VAL A 62 1.45 5.33 5.42
C VAL A 62 1.18 5.44 6.91
N ARG A 63 2.14 6.05 7.61
CA ARG A 63 2.02 6.44 9.02
C ARG A 63 2.62 7.83 9.18
N GLY A 64 1.90 8.73 9.83
CA GLY A 64 2.33 10.13 9.99
C GLY A 64 2.17 10.98 8.74
N LEU A 65 1.50 10.44 7.73
CA LEU A 65 1.23 11.07 6.43
C LEU A 65 -0.20 10.77 6.03
N HIS A 66 -0.74 11.58 5.11
CA HIS A 66 -2.02 11.28 4.48
C HIS A 66 -1.96 11.56 2.98
N ALA A 67 -2.77 10.83 2.22
CA ALA A 67 -2.87 11.03 0.79
C ALA A 67 -3.71 12.26 0.47
N VAL A 68 -3.13 13.19 -0.28
CA VAL A 68 -3.83 14.36 -0.82
C VAL A 68 -4.48 14.00 -2.14
N GLU A 69 -3.79 13.20 -2.93
CA GLU A 69 -4.23 12.75 -4.24
C GLU A 69 -3.65 11.36 -4.49
N SER A 70 -4.46 10.48 -5.08
CA SER A 70 -4.02 9.13 -5.43
C SER A 70 -4.68 8.69 -6.72
N LYS A 71 -3.92 8.01 -7.57
CA LYS A 71 -4.47 7.43 -8.80
C LYS A 71 -3.64 6.24 -9.25
N VAL A 72 -4.29 5.36 -10.02
CA VAL A 72 -3.65 4.27 -10.73
C VAL A 72 -3.51 4.67 -12.20
N VAL A 73 -2.30 4.56 -12.75
CA VAL A 73 -2.03 4.86 -14.15
C VAL A 73 -2.10 3.57 -14.95
N GLN A 74 -3.01 3.50 -15.92
CA GLN A 74 -3.09 2.32 -16.80
C GLN A 74 -2.03 2.41 -17.87
N VAL A 75 -1.21 1.35 -17.99
CA VAL A 75 -0.14 1.26 -18.98
C VAL A 75 -0.22 -0.09 -19.70
N ALA A 76 0.18 -0.10 -20.97
CA ALA A 76 0.21 -1.32 -21.78
C ALA A 76 1.61 -1.98 -21.80
N THR A 77 2.63 -1.32 -21.25
CA THR A 77 4.03 -1.72 -21.37
C THR A 77 4.59 -2.40 -20.13
N SER A 78 3.79 -2.57 -19.08
CA SER A 78 4.20 -3.17 -17.82
C SER A 78 3.14 -4.15 -17.33
N ASP A 79 3.57 -5.17 -16.56
CA ASP A 79 2.69 -6.14 -15.94
C ASP A 79 1.87 -5.53 -14.80
N HIS A 80 2.33 -4.43 -14.23
CA HIS A 80 1.65 -3.72 -13.16
C HIS A 80 1.33 -2.29 -13.56
N ASN A 81 0.14 -1.83 -13.19
CA ASN A 81 -0.22 -0.43 -13.34
C ASN A 81 0.45 0.39 -12.25
N PRO A 82 1.23 1.43 -12.60
CA PRO A 82 1.86 2.28 -11.60
C PRO A 82 0.86 2.98 -10.68
N LEU A 83 1.24 3.13 -9.42
CA LEU A 83 0.49 3.89 -8.43
C LEU A 83 1.13 5.25 -8.24
N LEU A 84 0.35 6.30 -8.33
CA LEU A 84 0.80 7.67 -8.14
C LEU A 84 0.07 8.28 -6.94
N VAL A 85 0.82 8.74 -5.95
CA VAL A 85 0.25 9.30 -4.73
C VAL A 85 0.98 10.57 -4.35
N LYS A 86 0.21 11.60 -4.04
CA LYS A 86 0.72 12.83 -3.44
C LYS A 86 0.41 12.78 -1.95
N LEU A 87 1.44 12.86 -1.13
CA LEU A 87 1.35 12.76 0.32
C LEU A 87 1.66 14.09 0.98
N ALA A 88 1.05 14.31 2.13
CA ALA A 88 1.36 15.43 3.00
C ALA A 88 1.57 14.93 4.43
N PHE A 89 2.37 15.66 5.21
CA PHE A 89 2.53 15.37 6.64
C PHE A 89 1.25 15.67 7.41
N ASN A 90 0.97 14.84 8.37
CA ASN A 90 -0.13 15.07 9.30
C ASN A 90 0.13 16.29 10.19
#